data_2e8bc448ee00a2d62b379fb68b30af1c
#
_entry.id   2e8bc448ee00a2d62b379fb68b30af1c
#
_cell.length_a   1.000
_cell.length_b   1.000
_cell.length_c   1.000
_cell.angle_alpha   90.00
_cell.angle_beta   90.00
_cell.angle_gamma   90.00
#
_symmetry.space_group_name_H-M   'P 1'
#
loop_
_entity.id
_entity.type
_entity.pdbx_description
1 polymer ?
#
loop_
_entity_poly.entity_id
_entity_poly.type
_entity_poly.pdbx_seq_one_letter_code
_entity_poly.pdbx_strand_id
1 'polypeptide(L)'
;MTAESPTIRLERYSERHVEGLTALYNDPAVARQVLQMPYQSVEQRRKRLHDSADDDRLLILVALHQGDVIGSASLEQHPRIRRSHSGSIGMGVAVAWQGKGVGSRLLGELLDIADNWMNLRRVELTVYTDNAP
;
A
#
# COMPACT_ATOMS: atom_id res chain seq x y z
N MET A 1 -1.72 -32.23 -10.97
CA MET A 1 -1.13 -31.25 -10.05
C MET A 1 -1.85 -29.92 -10.17
N THR A 2 -2.31 -29.41 -9.08
CA THR A 2 -2.90 -28.08 -9.09
C THR A 2 -1.83 -27.04 -9.36
N ALA A 3 -2.18 -26.02 -10.13
CA ALA A 3 -1.29 -24.91 -10.32
C ALA A 3 -1.01 -24.26 -8.96
N GLU A 4 0.26 -24.08 -8.66
CA GLU A 4 0.64 -23.42 -7.44
C GLU A 4 0.31 -21.93 -7.55
N SER A 5 -0.24 -21.40 -6.48
CA SER A 5 -0.43 -19.95 -6.40
C SER A 5 0.93 -19.26 -6.42
N PRO A 6 1.07 -18.14 -7.14
CA PRO A 6 2.32 -17.40 -7.10
C PRO A 6 2.71 -17.06 -5.67
N THR A 7 3.99 -17.21 -5.36
CA THR A 7 4.49 -16.85 -4.05
C THR A 7 4.58 -15.33 -3.95
N ILE A 8 3.80 -14.75 -3.06
CA ILE A 8 3.75 -13.32 -2.82
C ILE A 8 4.24 -13.06 -1.40
N ARG A 9 5.21 -12.18 -1.26
CA ARG A 9 5.74 -11.77 0.04
C ARG A 9 5.27 -10.37 0.35
N LEU A 10 4.88 -10.15 1.60
CA LEU A 10 4.58 -8.82 2.09
C LEU A 10 5.74 -8.34 2.96
N GLU A 11 6.22 -7.14 2.68
CA GLU A 11 7.32 -6.54 3.43
C GLU A 11 6.99 -5.08 3.72
N ARG A 12 7.59 -4.56 4.80
CA ARG A 12 7.51 -3.14 5.06
C ARG A 12 8.28 -2.38 3.98
N TYR A 13 7.70 -1.28 3.49
CA TYR A 13 8.34 -0.44 2.50
C TYR A 13 9.67 0.11 3.05
N SER A 14 10.73 -0.03 2.27
CA SER A 14 12.07 0.41 2.62
C SER A 14 12.82 0.92 1.38
N GLU A 15 14.04 1.38 1.59
CA GLU A 15 14.88 1.96 0.53
C GLU A 15 14.98 1.07 -0.71
N ARG A 16 15.11 -0.23 -0.52
CA ARG A 16 15.25 -1.18 -1.65
C ARG A 16 13.99 -1.29 -2.51
N HIS A 17 12.85 -0.81 -2.03
CA HIS A 17 11.59 -0.89 -2.77
C HIS A 17 11.25 0.42 -3.50
N VAL A 18 12.04 1.48 -3.31
CA VAL A 18 11.69 2.81 -3.81
C VAL A 18 11.51 2.84 -5.32
N GLU A 19 12.45 2.23 -6.07
CA GLU A 19 12.36 2.21 -7.53
C GLU A 19 11.13 1.44 -8.01
N GLY A 20 10.89 0.26 -7.45
CA GLY A 20 9.75 -0.56 -7.81
C GLY A 20 8.42 0.09 -7.48
N LEU A 21 8.32 0.71 -6.32
CA LEU A 21 7.09 1.42 -5.93
C LEU A 21 6.85 2.64 -6.82
N THR A 22 7.90 3.36 -7.16
CA THR A 22 7.80 4.51 -8.07
C THR A 22 7.27 4.06 -9.44
N ALA A 23 7.82 2.98 -9.97
CA ALA A 23 7.34 2.43 -11.24
C ALA A 23 5.88 1.98 -11.16
N LEU A 24 5.48 1.35 -10.07
CA LEU A 24 4.10 0.91 -9.84
C LEU A 24 3.14 2.09 -9.90
N TYR A 25 3.41 3.14 -9.14
CA TYR A 25 2.49 4.27 -9.04
C TYR A 25 2.61 5.26 -10.20
N ASN A 26 3.64 5.15 -11.04
CA ASN A 26 3.71 5.92 -12.28
C ASN A 26 2.94 5.28 -13.43
N ASP A 27 2.47 4.04 -13.27
CA ASP A 27 1.53 3.45 -14.21
C ASP A 27 0.20 4.21 -14.10
N PRO A 28 -0.29 4.85 -15.18
CA PRO A 28 -1.52 5.65 -15.10
C PRO A 28 -2.72 4.85 -14.61
N ALA A 29 -2.81 3.57 -14.94
CA ALA A 29 -3.91 2.73 -14.49
C ALA A 29 -3.89 2.54 -12.98
N VAL A 30 -2.70 2.45 -12.37
CA VAL A 30 -2.56 2.34 -10.91
C VAL A 30 -2.72 3.70 -10.24
N ALA A 31 -2.14 4.75 -10.81
CA ALA A 31 -2.23 6.10 -10.26
C ALA A 31 -3.69 6.55 -10.09
N ARG A 32 -4.55 6.20 -11.04
CA ARG A 32 -5.99 6.51 -10.96
C ARG A 32 -6.66 5.84 -9.77
N GLN A 33 -6.20 4.63 -9.39
CA GLN A 33 -6.79 3.87 -8.30
C GLN A 33 -6.47 4.46 -6.94
N VAL A 34 -5.36 5.17 -6.81
CA VAL A 34 -4.84 5.59 -5.51
C VAL A 34 -4.79 7.10 -5.33
N LEU A 35 -5.38 7.87 -6.23
CA LEU A 35 -5.42 9.32 -6.15
C LEU A 35 -4.02 9.96 -6.12
N GLN A 36 -3.05 9.32 -6.74
CA GLN A 36 -1.69 9.84 -6.79
C GLN A 36 -1.38 10.46 -8.15
N MET A 37 -0.51 11.47 -8.11
CA MET A 37 -0.01 12.06 -9.33
C MET A 37 0.97 11.10 -10.01
N PRO A 38 0.83 10.84 -11.32
CA PRO A 38 1.84 10.08 -12.06
C PRO A 38 3.11 10.91 -12.24
N TYR A 39 4.12 10.31 -12.84
CA TYR A 39 5.40 10.96 -13.14
C TYR A 39 6.19 11.41 -11.92
N GLN A 40 6.05 10.70 -10.82
CA GLN A 40 6.86 11.00 -9.64
C GLN A 40 8.28 10.47 -9.82
N SER A 41 9.27 11.24 -9.35
CA SER A 41 10.66 10.79 -9.41
C SER A 41 11.00 9.85 -8.26
N VAL A 42 12.04 9.05 -8.47
CA VAL A 42 12.58 8.18 -7.42
C VAL A 42 13.06 9.02 -6.23
N GLU A 43 13.68 10.17 -6.50
CA GLU A 43 14.18 11.06 -5.45
C GLU A 43 13.05 11.61 -4.58
N GLN A 44 11.92 11.97 -5.19
CA GLN A 44 10.76 12.45 -4.43
C GLN A 44 10.24 11.37 -3.48
N ARG A 45 10.15 10.12 -3.95
CA ARG A 45 9.70 9.02 -3.11
C ARG A 45 10.71 8.66 -2.04
N ARG A 46 11.99 8.70 -2.36
CA ARG A 46 13.04 8.46 -1.37
C ARG A 46 12.99 9.49 -0.25
N LYS A 47 12.80 10.75 -0.61
CA LYS A 47 12.66 11.83 0.38
C LYS A 47 11.46 11.60 1.28
N ARG A 48 10.31 11.24 0.71
CA ARG A 48 9.11 10.95 1.50
C ARG A 48 9.33 9.78 2.44
N LEU A 49 10.03 8.75 1.99
CA LEU A 49 10.37 7.62 2.84
C LEU A 49 11.21 8.05 4.04
N HIS A 50 12.25 8.84 3.79
CA HIS A 50 13.12 9.33 4.87
C HIS A 50 12.38 10.27 5.81
N ASP A 51 11.54 11.14 5.30
CA ASP A 51 10.78 12.10 6.11
C ASP A 51 9.75 11.40 7.00
N SER A 52 9.26 10.23 6.60
CA SER A 52 8.24 9.48 7.35
C SER A 52 8.79 8.27 8.09
N ALA A 53 10.10 8.02 8.06
CA ALA A 53 10.69 6.80 8.61
C ALA A 53 10.41 6.62 10.11
N ASP A 54 10.31 7.70 10.86
CA ASP A 54 10.08 7.67 12.31
C ASP A 54 8.61 7.93 12.68
N ASP A 55 7.71 7.96 11.70
CA ASP A 55 6.29 8.21 11.98
C ASP A 55 5.57 6.88 12.26
N ASP A 56 5.33 6.61 13.53
CA ASP A 56 4.66 5.39 13.97
C ASP A 56 3.17 5.33 13.56
N ARG A 57 2.61 6.43 13.07
CA ARG A 57 1.22 6.46 12.63
C ARG A 57 1.05 6.03 11.18
N LEU A 58 2.15 5.83 10.46
CA LEU A 58 2.13 5.45 9.06
C LEU A 58 2.85 4.12 8.88
N LEU A 59 2.15 3.17 8.27
CA LEU A 59 2.74 1.91 7.84
C LEU A 59 2.50 1.75 6.34
N ILE A 60 3.55 1.45 5.61
CA ILE A 60 3.45 1.14 4.18
C ILE A 60 3.99 -0.27 3.97
N LEU A 61 3.17 -1.11 3.35
CA LEU A 61 3.56 -2.46 2.96
C LEU A 61 3.69 -2.54 1.45
N VAL A 62 4.60 -3.38 1.00
CA VAL A 62 4.74 -3.73 -0.41
C VAL A 62 4.51 -5.22 -0.58
N ALA A 63 3.89 -5.59 -1.69
CA ALA A 63 3.76 -6.98 -2.10
C ALA A 63 4.78 -7.26 -3.19
N LEU A 64 5.53 -8.32 -3.01
CA LEU A 64 6.63 -8.69 -3.91
C LEU A 64 6.37 -10.06 -4.53
N HIS A 65 6.68 -10.16 -5.81
CA HIS A 65 6.75 -11.43 -6.51
C HIS A 65 8.11 -11.52 -7.19
N GLN A 66 8.92 -12.48 -6.79
CA GLN A 66 10.28 -12.66 -7.33
C GLN A 66 11.12 -11.36 -7.27
N GLY A 67 10.95 -10.59 -6.19
CA GLY A 67 11.67 -9.34 -5.99
C GLY A 67 11.04 -8.11 -6.61
N ASP A 68 10.02 -8.27 -7.43
CA ASP A 68 9.34 -7.15 -8.08
C ASP A 68 8.17 -6.65 -7.24
N VAL A 69 8.05 -5.33 -7.12
CA VAL A 69 6.90 -4.71 -6.44
C VAL A 69 5.68 -4.81 -7.33
N ILE A 70 4.70 -5.59 -6.90
CA ILE A 70 3.46 -5.82 -7.66
C ILE A 70 2.26 -5.16 -7.01
N GLY A 71 2.40 -4.66 -5.80
CA GLY A 71 1.34 -3.96 -5.10
C GLY A 71 1.88 -3.26 -3.88
N SER A 72 1.08 -2.36 -3.35
CA SER A 72 1.42 -1.62 -2.13
C SER A 72 0.14 -1.17 -1.44
N ALA A 73 0.21 -1.07 -0.13
CA ALA A 73 -0.89 -0.51 0.66
C ALA A 73 -0.32 0.26 1.83
N SER A 74 -0.99 1.31 2.23
CA SER A 74 -0.60 2.12 3.38
C SER A 74 -1.74 2.22 4.36
N LEU A 75 -1.40 2.26 5.65
CA LEU A 75 -2.31 2.54 6.74
C LEU A 75 -1.78 3.74 7.49
N GLU A 76 -2.57 4.80 7.55
CA GLU A 76 -2.20 6.01 8.25
C GLU A 76 -3.21 6.29 9.35
N GLN A 77 -2.74 6.34 10.60
CA GLN A 77 -3.56 6.74 11.73
C GLN A 77 -3.78 8.26 11.67
N HIS A 78 -4.99 8.69 11.94
CA HIS A 78 -5.32 10.11 11.90
C HIS A 78 -4.48 10.87 12.93
N PRO A 79 -3.82 11.98 12.54
CA PRO A 79 -2.87 12.67 13.42
C PRO A 79 -3.52 13.44 14.57
N ARG A 80 -4.79 13.81 14.48
CA ARG A 80 -5.48 14.55 15.54
C ARG A 80 -5.88 13.60 16.65
N ILE A 81 -5.61 14.00 17.90
CA ILE A 81 -5.89 13.16 19.08
C ILE A 81 -7.34 12.70 19.12
N ARG A 82 -8.28 13.59 18.83
CA ARG A 82 -9.71 13.27 18.85
C ARG A 82 -10.10 12.19 17.83
N ARG A 83 -9.30 12.01 16.77
CA ARG A 83 -9.57 11.05 15.71
C ARG A 83 -8.49 9.98 15.62
N SER A 84 -7.64 9.86 16.64
CA SER A 84 -6.55 8.88 16.63
C SER A 84 -7.03 7.42 16.65
N HIS A 85 -8.31 7.19 16.93
CA HIS A 85 -8.93 5.87 16.85
C HIS A 85 -9.32 5.48 15.43
N SER A 86 -9.12 6.37 14.48
CA SER A 86 -9.43 6.10 13.07
C SER A 86 -8.17 6.17 12.22
N GLY A 87 -8.20 5.47 11.11
CA GLY A 87 -7.12 5.47 10.14
C GLY A 87 -7.67 5.32 8.74
N SER A 88 -6.83 5.56 7.76
CA SER A 88 -7.20 5.40 6.35
C SER A 88 -6.22 4.51 5.63
N ILE A 89 -6.71 3.77 4.65
CA ILE A 89 -5.93 2.85 3.83
C ILE A 89 -5.94 3.35 2.39
N GLY A 90 -4.74 3.41 1.79
CA GLY A 90 -4.58 3.56 0.35
C GLY A 90 -3.94 2.30 -0.20
N MET A 91 -4.30 1.91 -1.42
CA MET A 91 -3.80 0.66 -2.00
C MET A 91 -3.73 0.75 -3.51
N GLY A 92 -2.69 0.15 -4.08
CA GLY A 92 -2.55 0.00 -5.53
C GLY A 92 -1.96 -1.36 -5.87
N VAL A 93 -2.44 -1.96 -6.96
CA VAL A 93 -1.96 -3.25 -7.44
C VAL A 93 -1.67 -3.14 -8.93
N ALA A 94 -0.53 -3.67 -9.37
CA ALA A 94 -0.17 -3.71 -10.78
C ALA A 94 -1.28 -4.38 -11.59
N VAL A 95 -1.54 -3.85 -12.79
CA VAL A 95 -2.65 -4.31 -13.63
C VAL A 95 -2.58 -5.82 -13.87
N ALA A 96 -1.39 -6.35 -14.14
CA ALA A 96 -1.21 -7.78 -14.37
C ALA A 96 -1.53 -8.65 -13.16
N TRP A 97 -1.60 -8.06 -11.97
CA TRP A 97 -1.83 -8.78 -10.72
C TRP A 97 -3.20 -8.50 -10.09
N GLN A 98 -4.02 -7.69 -10.74
CA GLN A 98 -5.38 -7.43 -10.26
C GLN A 98 -6.23 -8.69 -10.41
N GLY A 99 -7.15 -8.89 -9.47
CA GLY A 99 -8.00 -10.08 -9.45
C GLY A 99 -7.31 -11.35 -8.97
N LYS A 100 -6.09 -11.27 -8.44
CA LYS A 100 -5.31 -12.45 -7.99
C LYS A 100 -5.12 -12.50 -6.48
N GLY A 101 -5.85 -11.66 -5.74
CA GLY A 101 -5.83 -11.71 -4.28
C GLY A 101 -4.71 -10.89 -3.62
N VAL A 102 -3.92 -10.14 -4.39
CA VAL A 102 -2.83 -9.32 -3.84
C VAL A 102 -3.39 -8.23 -2.93
N GLY A 103 -4.41 -7.50 -3.41
CA GLY A 103 -5.06 -6.46 -2.62
C GLY A 103 -5.68 -7.01 -1.35
N SER A 104 -6.33 -8.17 -1.43
CA SER A 104 -6.93 -8.82 -0.25
C SER A 104 -5.90 -9.19 0.80
N ARG A 105 -4.73 -9.67 0.39
CA ARG A 105 -3.65 -9.98 1.32
C ARG A 105 -3.10 -8.74 1.99
N LEU A 106 -2.86 -7.68 1.20
CA LEU A 106 -2.39 -6.41 1.75
C LEU A 106 -3.40 -5.83 2.74
N LEU A 107 -4.67 -5.80 2.35
CA LEU A 107 -5.74 -5.28 3.19
C LEU A 107 -5.87 -6.09 4.48
N GLY A 108 -5.85 -7.41 4.39
CA GLY A 108 -5.95 -8.29 5.55
C GLY A 108 -4.84 -8.03 6.56
N GLU A 109 -3.60 -7.89 6.08
CA GLU A 109 -2.47 -7.61 6.96
C GLU A 109 -2.61 -6.24 7.63
N LEU A 110 -3.01 -5.21 6.86
CA LEU A 110 -3.19 -3.87 7.45
C LEU A 110 -4.33 -3.84 8.46
N LEU A 111 -5.42 -4.54 8.21
CA LEU A 111 -6.55 -4.60 9.15
C LEU A 111 -6.15 -5.30 10.44
N ASP A 112 -5.35 -6.35 10.35
CA ASP A 112 -4.82 -7.03 11.52
C ASP A 112 -3.95 -6.09 12.37
N ILE A 113 -3.08 -5.32 11.73
CA ILE A 113 -2.23 -4.35 12.41
C ILE A 113 -3.06 -3.23 13.03
N ALA A 114 -4.07 -2.73 12.30
CA ALA A 114 -4.95 -1.67 12.80
C ALA A 114 -5.67 -2.12 14.08
N ASP A 115 -6.17 -3.35 14.11
CA ASP A 115 -6.92 -3.88 15.23
C ASP A 115 -6.03 -4.25 16.41
N ASN A 116 -4.93 -4.98 16.17
CA ASN A 116 -4.14 -5.60 17.23
C ASN A 116 -2.95 -4.75 17.69
N TRP A 117 -2.44 -3.84 16.86
CA TRP A 117 -1.24 -3.09 17.18
C TRP A 117 -1.48 -1.58 17.32
N MET A 118 -2.41 -1.02 16.57
CA MET A 118 -2.70 0.42 16.60
C MET A 118 -4.00 0.74 17.33
N ASN A 119 -4.78 -0.27 17.71
CA ASN A 119 -6.04 -0.12 18.43
C ASN A 119 -7.00 0.85 17.72
N LEU A 120 -7.05 0.77 16.40
CA LEU A 120 -7.95 1.61 15.61
C LEU A 120 -9.35 1.02 15.64
N ARG A 121 -10.36 1.87 15.85
CA ARG A 121 -11.77 1.48 15.86
C ARG A 121 -12.45 1.69 14.52
N ARG A 122 -11.85 2.52 13.68
CA ARG A 122 -12.40 2.86 12.37
C ARG A 122 -11.28 2.91 11.35
N VAL A 123 -11.47 2.22 10.23
CA VAL A 123 -10.55 2.27 9.10
C VAL A 123 -11.34 2.65 7.87
N GLU A 124 -10.88 3.68 7.16
CA GLU A 124 -11.50 4.17 5.95
C GLU A 124 -10.66 3.77 4.74
N LEU A 125 -11.33 3.28 3.71
CA LEU A 125 -10.70 2.95 2.44
C LEU A 125 -11.27 3.87 1.37
N THR A 126 -10.41 4.66 0.74
CA THR A 126 -10.82 5.56 -0.32
C THR A 126 -10.51 4.92 -1.67
N VAL A 127 -11.55 4.71 -2.48
CA VAL A 127 -11.42 4.19 -3.84
C VAL A 127 -12.35 4.96 -4.76
N TYR A 128 -12.00 5.01 -6.04
CA TYR A 128 -12.93 5.50 -7.05
C TYR A 128 -13.94 4.41 -7.37
N THR A 129 -15.18 4.80 -7.61
CA THR A 129 -16.24 3.83 -7.91
C THR A 129 -16.03 3.10 -9.23
N ASP A 130 -15.33 3.70 -10.18
CA ASP A 130 -15.03 3.09 -11.47
C ASP A 130 -13.85 2.10 -11.40
N ASN A 131 -13.22 1.93 -10.24
CA ASN A 131 -12.19 0.94 -9.99
C ASN A 131 -12.74 -0.36 -9.40
N ALA A 132 -14.03 -0.55 -9.45
CA ALA A 132 -14.64 -1.79 -8.97
C ALA A 132 -14.08 -2.97 -9.77
N PRO A 133 -13.77 -4.08 -9.10
CA PRO A 133 -13.25 -5.27 -9.77
C PRO A 133 -14.22 -5.86 -10.76
#